data_9e922a92a45ad977ee127e8ad1332649
#
_entry.id   9e922a92a45ad977ee127e8ad1332649
#
_cell.length_a   1.000
_cell.length_b   1.000
_cell.length_c   1.000
_cell.angle_alpha   90.00
_cell.angle_beta   90.00
_cell.angle_gamma   90.00
#
_symmetry.space_group_name_H-M   'P 1'
#
loop_
_entity.id
_entity.type
_entity.pdbx_description
1 polymer ?
#
loop_
_entity_poly.entity_id
_entity_poly.type
_entity_poly.pdbx_seq_one_letter_code
_entity_poly.pdbx_strand_id
1 'polypeptide(L)'
;AVIRSETGKTYEDALIAEVSYGGAAFGFWADHAPVYLAEERVKSQAALVKGKKLKVRWKPLGLVGVIGPWNYPLTNSFGDCIPALAAGNSVILKPSEITPLTSLKLLEGMRECGIPEGVFQVATGTGQTGAALIEHVDMIMFTGSTRTGKLVMKEAAEQLIPVSLELGGKDAAIVCADADLDRAANTLVYYSMFNCGQTCISVERVYVEEAVYDRFVEFVSEQVRSLRNGYGAAGSADVGSMTFPPQVDIVESHVEDAKAKGAKILAGGKRVKEGKGYWFEPTVLVDVNHEMTCMRDETFGPTLPIMKVRDAEEAIRLANDSPYGLGASIFSKDIEKADEIGRRLDVGAVCVNDALINYAALELPMGGVKESGLGHRHGRGGIRKFCQQQSVLITRFAMSKEPHFYPYTASRTKLLGRVFGFLYGRGKS
;
A
#
# COMPACT_ATOMS: atom_id res chain seq x y z
N ALA A 1 20.11 -12.55 -7.41
CA ALA A 1 20.33 -13.91 -6.87
C ALA A 1 19.72 -14.04 -5.47
N VAL A 2 20.14 -13.22 -4.47
CA VAL A 2 19.70 -13.32 -3.07
C VAL A 2 18.18 -13.29 -2.91
N ILE A 3 17.48 -12.30 -3.49
CA ILE A 3 16.01 -12.21 -3.43
C ILE A 3 15.35 -13.54 -3.84
N ARG A 4 15.77 -14.11 -4.95
CA ARG A 4 15.20 -15.36 -5.46
C ARG A 4 15.47 -16.56 -4.55
N SER A 5 16.66 -16.62 -3.95
CA SER A 5 17.01 -17.73 -3.05
C SER A 5 16.19 -17.73 -1.75
N GLU A 6 15.74 -16.56 -1.29
CA GLU A 6 14.90 -16.44 -0.09
C GLU A 6 13.41 -16.60 -0.39
N THR A 7 12.96 -16.12 -1.56
CA THR A 7 11.52 -15.96 -1.84
C THR A 7 10.96 -17.01 -2.80
N GLY A 8 11.81 -17.68 -3.59
CA GLY A 8 11.34 -18.58 -4.64
C GLY A 8 10.73 -17.90 -5.87
N LYS A 9 10.81 -16.56 -5.97
CA LYS A 9 10.33 -15.79 -7.13
C LYS A 9 10.95 -16.26 -8.44
N THR A 10 10.22 -16.08 -9.54
CA THR A 10 10.78 -16.16 -10.89
C THR A 10 11.89 -15.12 -11.08
N TYR A 11 12.66 -15.24 -12.14
CA TYR A 11 13.66 -14.23 -12.46
C TYR A 11 13.00 -12.88 -12.77
N GLU A 12 11.89 -12.93 -13.50
CA GLU A 12 11.13 -11.78 -13.95
C GLU A 12 10.46 -11.05 -12.78
N ASP A 13 9.83 -11.79 -11.87
CA ASP A 13 9.20 -11.19 -10.67
C ASP A 13 10.22 -10.45 -9.80
N ALA A 14 11.40 -11.06 -9.59
CA ALA A 14 12.47 -10.44 -8.83
C ALA A 14 13.04 -9.19 -9.54
N LEU A 15 13.15 -9.23 -10.87
CA LEU A 15 13.65 -8.11 -11.66
C LEU A 15 12.65 -6.94 -11.67
N ILE A 16 11.39 -7.23 -11.99
CA ILE A 16 10.34 -6.22 -12.18
C ILE A 16 9.92 -5.59 -10.84
N ALA A 17 9.55 -6.42 -9.87
CA ALA A 17 8.93 -5.93 -8.64
C ALA A 17 9.92 -5.50 -7.55
N GLU A 18 11.16 -5.96 -7.61
CA GLU A 18 12.13 -5.67 -6.55
C GLU A 18 13.26 -4.77 -7.07
N VAL A 19 14.04 -5.25 -8.03
CA VAL A 19 15.25 -4.52 -8.45
C VAL A 19 14.90 -3.24 -9.21
N SER A 20 13.95 -3.30 -10.17
CA SER A 20 13.59 -2.11 -10.94
C SER A 20 12.88 -1.06 -10.09
N TYR A 21 11.99 -1.50 -9.18
CA TYR A 21 11.34 -0.60 -8.23
C TYR A 21 12.36 0.09 -7.32
N GLY A 22 13.31 -0.66 -6.74
CA GLY A 22 14.35 -0.09 -5.89
C GLY A 22 15.14 1.00 -6.59
N GLY A 23 15.58 0.73 -7.83
CA GLY A 23 16.29 1.71 -8.66
C GLY A 23 15.45 2.96 -8.96
N ALA A 24 14.20 2.78 -9.37
CA ALA A 24 13.27 3.88 -9.64
C ALA A 24 13.00 4.72 -8.38
N ALA A 25 12.80 4.07 -7.22
CA ALA A 25 12.51 4.77 -5.97
C ALA A 25 13.69 5.63 -5.50
N PHE A 26 14.93 5.18 -5.64
CA PHE A 26 16.09 6.01 -5.33
C PHE A 26 16.13 7.29 -6.17
N GLY A 27 16.00 7.17 -7.49
CA GLY A 27 15.98 8.33 -8.40
C GLY A 27 14.82 9.28 -8.07
N PHE A 28 13.62 8.74 -7.93
CA PHE A 28 12.44 9.52 -7.61
C PHE A 28 12.60 10.34 -6.32
N TRP A 29 13.04 9.71 -5.22
CA TRP A 29 13.18 10.43 -3.96
C TRP A 29 14.36 11.39 -3.94
N ALA A 30 15.45 11.11 -4.68
CA ALA A 30 16.54 12.08 -4.86
C ALA A 30 16.05 13.38 -5.51
N ASP A 31 15.21 13.29 -6.52
CA ASP A 31 14.68 14.44 -7.25
C ASP A 31 13.54 15.15 -6.49
N HIS A 32 12.64 14.41 -5.85
CA HIS A 32 11.40 14.96 -5.32
C HIS A 32 11.45 15.33 -3.83
N ALA A 33 12.33 14.72 -3.02
CA ALA A 33 12.39 15.03 -1.59
C ALA A 33 12.66 16.51 -1.31
N PRO A 34 13.61 17.20 -1.99
CA PRO A 34 13.83 18.63 -1.78
C PRO A 34 12.60 19.48 -2.09
N VAL A 35 11.81 19.08 -3.09
CA VAL A 35 10.58 19.79 -3.51
C VAL A 35 9.44 19.53 -2.53
N TYR A 36 9.25 18.27 -2.13
CA TYR A 36 8.15 17.88 -1.24
C TYR A 36 8.33 18.35 0.21
N LEU A 37 9.57 18.55 0.64
CA LEU A 37 9.94 19.00 1.99
C LEU A 37 10.27 20.50 2.05
N ALA A 38 10.18 21.21 0.92
CA ALA A 38 10.38 22.66 0.89
C ALA A 38 9.43 23.37 1.85
N GLU A 39 9.91 24.44 2.47
CA GLU A 39 9.13 25.30 3.36
C GLU A 39 7.96 25.95 2.60
N GLU A 40 6.74 25.74 3.08
CA GLU A 40 5.52 26.27 2.47
C GLU A 40 5.12 27.61 3.07
N ARG A 41 4.80 28.60 2.20
CA ARG A 41 4.19 29.84 2.63
C ARG A 41 2.68 29.69 2.69
N VAL A 42 2.11 30.10 3.82
CA VAL A 42 0.67 30.06 4.03
C VAL A 42 0.09 31.49 4.06
N LYS A 43 -1.04 31.69 3.44
CA LYS A 43 -1.79 32.95 3.50
C LYS A 43 -2.93 32.81 4.54
N SER A 44 -3.11 33.84 5.36
CA SER A 44 -4.24 33.89 6.29
C SER A 44 -5.17 35.05 5.94
N GLN A 45 -6.47 34.85 6.12
CA GLN A 45 -7.50 35.88 6.02
C GLN A 45 -7.78 36.55 7.38
N ALA A 46 -7.24 36.02 8.47
CA ALA A 46 -7.48 36.52 9.82
C ALA A 46 -6.83 37.90 10.04
N ALA A 47 -7.63 38.86 10.45
CA ALA A 47 -7.20 40.26 10.61
C ALA A 47 -6.03 40.43 11.58
N LEU A 48 -5.99 39.66 12.69
CA LEU A 48 -4.94 39.73 13.71
C LEU A 48 -3.56 39.27 13.24
N VAL A 49 -3.50 38.50 12.15
CA VAL A 49 -2.23 38.03 11.57
C VAL A 49 -1.88 38.70 10.26
N LYS A 50 -2.65 39.73 9.85
CA LYS A 50 -2.39 40.52 8.65
C LYS A 50 -1.00 41.19 8.74
N GLY A 51 -0.19 41.05 7.69
CA GLY A 51 1.18 41.56 7.67
C GLY A 51 2.22 40.65 8.29
N LYS A 52 1.81 39.57 8.95
CA LYS A 52 2.72 38.55 9.48
C LYS A 52 3.05 37.53 8.39
N LYS A 53 4.24 36.90 8.47
CA LYS A 53 4.67 35.85 7.55
C LYS A 53 4.36 34.50 8.18
N LEU A 54 3.56 33.69 7.49
CA LEU A 54 3.18 32.35 7.93
C LEU A 54 3.89 31.31 7.06
N LYS A 55 4.41 30.26 7.70
CA LYS A 55 5.12 29.18 7.03
C LYS A 55 4.85 27.86 7.71
N VAL A 56 5.04 26.80 6.94
CA VAL A 56 5.11 25.42 7.44
C VAL A 56 6.47 24.83 7.08
N ARG A 57 7.12 24.21 8.04
CA ARG A 57 8.37 23.47 7.87
C ARG A 57 8.17 22.01 8.15
N TRP A 58 8.95 21.21 7.47
CA TRP A 58 9.04 19.77 7.64
C TRP A 58 10.39 19.45 8.28
N LYS A 59 10.37 18.88 9.48
CA LYS A 59 11.57 18.51 10.23
C LYS A 59 11.59 17.00 10.37
N PRO A 60 12.75 16.32 10.19
CA PRO A 60 12.82 14.88 10.41
C PRO A 60 12.33 14.53 11.83
N LEU A 61 11.68 13.38 11.97
CA LEU A 61 11.23 12.88 13.26
C LEU A 61 12.40 12.48 14.16
N GLY A 62 13.46 11.87 13.57
CA GLY A 62 14.62 11.39 14.28
C GLY A 62 14.99 9.97 13.87
N LEU A 63 14.63 8.97 14.66
CA LEU A 63 14.85 7.57 14.37
C LEU A 63 13.55 6.88 13.93
N VAL A 64 13.55 6.31 12.74
CA VAL A 64 12.41 5.58 12.17
C VAL A 64 12.67 4.08 12.22
N GLY A 65 11.76 3.33 12.82
CA GLY A 65 11.72 1.88 12.75
C GLY A 65 10.88 1.43 11.53
N VAL A 66 11.47 0.62 10.66
CA VAL A 66 10.77 -0.01 9.54
C VAL A 66 10.70 -1.51 9.78
N ILE A 67 9.50 -2.07 9.84
CA ILE A 67 9.29 -3.51 10.00
C ILE A 67 8.73 -4.04 8.68
N GLY A 68 9.56 -4.80 7.95
CA GLY A 68 9.27 -5.26 6.61
C GLY A 68 8.71 -6.69 6.54
N PRO A 69 7.92 -7.01 5.48
CA PRO A 69 7.33 -8.31 5.24
C PRO A 69 8.29 -9.26 4.51
N TRP A 70 7.87 -10.51 4.38
CA TRP A 70 8.65 -11.55 3.69
C TRP A 70 8.40 -11.63 2.18
N ASN A 71 7.28 -11.12 1.68
CA ASN A 71 6.87 -11.32 0.29
C ASN A 71 7.62 -10.45 -0.72
N TYR A 72 8.03 -9.24 -0.33
CA TYR A 72 8.85 -8.32 -1.13
C TYR A 72 9.96 -7.73 -0.24
N PRO A 73 11.03 -8.50 0.03
CA PRO A 73 12.05 -8.13 1.01
C PRO A 73 12.87 -6.89 0.63
N LEU A 74 12.96 -6.53 -0.65
CA LEU A 74 13.55 -5.27 -1.07
C LEU A 74 12.50 -4.17 -1.16
N THR A 75 11.46 -4.36 -1.96
CA THR A 75 10.47 -3.32 -2.28
C THR A 75 9.67 -2.86 -1.06
N ASN A 76 9.10 -3.79 -0.29
CA ASN A 76 8.25 -3.43 0.85
C ASN A 76 9.01 -3.25 2.17
N SER A 77 10.26 -3.70 2.27
CA SER A 77 11.08 -3.45 3.43
C SER A 77 11.90 -2.17 3.26
N PHE A 78 12.73 -2.13 2.22
CA PHE A 78 13.63 -1.01 2.02
C PHE A 78 12.98 0.17 1.28
N GLY A 79 11.96 -0.07 0.45
CA GLY A 79 11.25 1.01 -0.24
C GLY A 79 10.71 2.09 0.70
N ASP A 80 10.32 1.74 1.93
CA ASP A 80 9.91 2.70 2.96
C ASP A 80 11.10 3.37 3.67
N CYS A 81 12.28 2.74 3.68
CA CYS A 81 13.49 3.33 4.25
C CYS A 81 13.99 4.50 3.39
N ILE A 82 13.85 4.44 2.06
CA ILE A 82 14.35 5.47 1.16
C ILE A 82 13.76 6.85 1.45
N PRO A 83 12.41 7.05 1.48
CA PRO A 83 11.83 8.35 1.82
C PRO A 83 12.10 8.77 3.26
N ALA A 84 12.23 7.85 4.22
CA ALA A 84 12.59 8.17 5.59
C ALA A 84 14.02 8.75 5.68
N LEU A 85 14.99 8.13 5.00
CA LEU A 85 16.36 8.63 4.87
C LEU A 85 16.40 9.97 4.11
N ALA A 86 15.69 10.08 2.99
CA ALA A 86 15.60 11.31 2.20
C ALA A 86 14.98 12.48 2.98
N ALA A 87 14.13 12.19 3.96
CA ALA A 87 13.57 13.18 4.88
C ALA A 87 14.55 13.61 6.00
N GLY A 88 15.75 13.00 6.08
CA GLY A 88 16.79 13.33 7.05
C GLY A 88 16.71 12.54 8.35
N ASN A 89 16.00 11.42 8.39
CA ASN A 89 15.96 10.53 9.55
C ASN A 89 17.08 9.49 9.51
N SER A 90 17.41 8.93 10.66
CA SER A 90 18.08 7.63 10.75
C SER A 90 17.03 6.51 10.72
N VAL A 91 17.41 5.33 10.22
CA VAL A 91 16.48 4.21 10.04
C VAL A 91 17.05 2.92 10.61
N ILE A 92 16.24 2.20 11.36
CA ILE A 92 16.48 0.78 11.68
C ILE A 92 15.47 -0.06 10.93
N LEU A 93 15.93 -0.88 10.00
CA LEU A 93 15.12 -1.86 9.29
C LEU A 93 15.14 -3.20 10.02
N LYS A 94 13.98 -3.66 10.46
CA LYS A 94 13.76 -5.04 10.89
C LYS A 94 13.09 -5.82 9.76
N PRO A 95 13.83 -6.59 8.95
CA PRO A 95 13.24 -7.44 7.93
C PRO A 95 12.46 -8.60 8.56
N SER A 96 11.63 -9.28 7.75
CA SER A 96 11.07 -10.55 8.19
C SER A 96 12.18 -11.57 8.45
N GLU A 97 11.99 -12.39 9.47
CA GLU A 97 12.87 -13.52 9.78
C GLU A 97 12.92 -14.58 8.70
N ILE A 98 11.95 -14.57 7.78
CA ILE A 98 11.84 -15.52 6.66
C ILE A 98 12.76 -15.11 5.52
N THR A 99 12.94 -13.81 5.28
CA THR A 99 13.71 -13.27 4.16
C THR A 99 14.65 -12.14 4.59
N PRO A 100 15.61 -12.40 5.51
CA PRO A 100 16.48 -11.35 6.05
C PRO A 100 17.70 -11.03 5.18
N LEU A 101 18.15 -11.97 4.33
CA LEU A 101 19.44 -11.86 3.62
C LEU A 101 19.47 -10.73 2.61
N THR A 102 18.33 -10.43 1.96
CA THR A 102 18.20 -9.31 1.04
C THR A 102 18.50 -7.98 1.75
N SER A 103 17.95 -7.79 2.95
CA SER A 103 18.19 -6.57 3.74
C SER A 103 19.62 -6.47 4.26
N LEU A 104 20.26 -7.60 4.61
CA LEU A 104 21.67 -7.62 5.02
C LEU A 104 22.58 -7.28 3.83
N LYS A 105 22.29 -7.84 2.63
CA LYS A 105 23.06 -7.49 1.43
C LYS A 105 22.91 -6.04 1.02
N LEU A 106 21.72 -5.47 1.26
CA LEU A 106 21.47 -4.05 1.04
C LEU A 106 22.27 -3.17 2.01
N LEU A 107 22.35 -3.55 3.29
CA LEU A 107 23.17 -2.84 4.27
C LEU A 107 24.63 -2.75 3.86
N GLU A 108 25.20 -3.85 3.30
CA GLU A 108 26.55 -3.85 2.75
C GLU A 108 26.67 -2.82 1.61
N GLY A 109 25.74 -2.85 0.63
CA GLY A 109 25.73 -1.89 -0.47
C GLY A 109 25.59 -0.43 -0.02
N MET A 110 24.76 -0.14 1.01
CA MET A 110 24.63 1.20 1.56
C MET A 110 25.94 1.70 2.20
N ARG A 111 26.67 0.82 2.88
CA ARG A 111 28.00 1.12 3.43
C ARG A 111 29.02 1.39 2.32
N GLU A 112 29.05 0.55 1.28
CA GLU A 112 29.89 0.75 0.08
C GLU A 112 29.62 2.10 -0.59
N CYS A 113 28.37 2.56 -0.59
CA CYS A 113 27.97 3.89 -1.08
C CYS A 113 28.30 5.05 -0.13
N GLY A 114 28.92 4.78 1.02
CA GLY A 114 29.37 5.81 1.97
C GLY A 114 28.28 6.33 2.92
N ILE A 115 27.15 5.63 3.06
CA ILE A 115 26.17 5.97 4.08
C ILE A 115 26.79 5.74 5.46
N PRO A 116 26.78 6.74 6.38
CA PRO A 116 27.34 6.61 7.70
C PRO A 116 26.72 5.47 8.51
N GLU A 117 27.52 4.76 9.30
CA GLU A 117 27.11 3.53 10.00
C GLU A 117 25.88 3.73 10.91
N GLY A 118 25.73 4.88 11.56
CA GLY A 118 24.60 5.18 12.43
C GLY A 118 23.32 5.62 11.71
N VAL A 119 23.35 5.83 10.38
CA VAL A 119 22.21 6.38 9.62
C VAL A 119 21.25 5.29 9.13
N PHE A 120 21.79 4.16 8.67
CA PHE A 120 20.98 3.02 8.25
C PHE A 120 21.50 1.74 8.89
N GLN A 121 20.63 1.03 9.60
CA GLN A 121 20.96 -0.22 10.29
C GLN A 121 19.91 -1.29 9.98
N VAL A 122 20.30 -2.56 10.10
CA VAL A 122 19.43 -3.72 9.97
C VAL A 122 19.48 -4.54 11.25
N ALA A 123 18.33 -4.73 11.90
CA ALA A 123 18.15 -5.55 13.07
C ALA A 123 17.39 -6.83 12.71
N THR A 124 18.08 -7.94 12.54
CA THR A 124 17.44 -9.23 12.28
C THR A 124 16.85 -9.82 13.57
N GLY A 125 15.80 -10.61 13.43
CA GLY A 125 15.15 -11.28 14.55
C GLY A 125 13.67 -11.52 14.33
N THR A 126 13.01 -12.12 15.29
CA THR A 126 11.60 -12.49 15.28
C THR A 126 10.69 -11.30 15.63
N GLY A 127 9.39 -11.58 15.85
CA GLY A 127 8.44 -10.58 16.32
C GLY A 127 8.85 -9.89 17.64
N GLN A 128 9.61 -10.56 18.49
CA GLN A 128 10.14 -9.97 19.73
C GLN A 128 11.10 -8.80 19.46
N THR A 129 11.97 -8.93 18.44
CA THR A 129 12.83 -7.83 18.01
C THR A 129 12.01 -6.66 17.46
N GLY A 130 10.90 -6.95 16.75
CA GLY A 130 9.99 -5.91 16.28
C GLY A 130 9.29 -5.17 17.42
N ALA A 131 8.87 -5.88 18.46
CA ALA A 131 8.26 -5.28 19.65
C ALA A 131 9.27 -4.38 20.40
N ALA A 132 10.47 -4.89 20.65
CA ALA A 132 11.53 -4.12 21.29
C ALA A 132 11.92 -2.85 20.49
N LEU A 133 11.89 -2.91 19.16
CA LEU A 133 12.21 -1.75 18.32
C LEU A 133 11.24 -0.59 18.56
N ILE A 134 9.95 -0.86 18.83
CA ILE A 134 8.92 0.17 19.03
C ILE A 134 9.27 1.09 20.21
N GLU A 135 9.91 0.55 21.25
CA GLU A 135 10.29 1.30 22.45
C GLU A 135 11.43 2.32 22.24
N HIS A 136 12.13 2.22 21.10
CA HIS A 136 13.38 2.96 20.87
C HIS A 136 13.35 3.88 19.65
N VAL A 137 12.21 4.07 19.01
CA VAL A 137 12.08 4.86 17.79
C VAL A 137 11.05 5.97 17.93
N ASP A 138 11.14 6.97 17.06
CA ASP A 138 10.22 8.11 17.02
C ASP A 138 9.01 7.87 16.09
N MET A 139 9.03 6.81 15.28
CA MET A 139 7.95 6.39 14.40
C MET A 139 8.13 4.94 13.98
N ILE A 140 7.02 4.22 13.76
CA ILE A 140 7.02 2.90 13.12
C ILE A 140 6.34 2.95 11.74
N MET A 141 7.04 2.45 10.74
CA MET A 141 6.48 2.02 9.47
C MET A 141 6.41 0.48 9.45
N PHE A 142 5.22 -0.07 9.34
CA PHE A 142 4.97 -1.51 9.36
C PHE A 142 4.26 -1.96 8.10
N THR A 143 4.75 -3.04 7.49
CA THR A 143 4.05 -3.77 6.42
C THR A 143 3.94 -5.24 6.81
N GLY A 144 2.70 -5.77 6.82
CA GLY A 144 2.45 -7.16 7.21
C GLY A 144 0.98 -7.46 7.44
N SER A 145 0.66 -8.52 8.22
CA SER A 145 -0.73 -8.91 8.46
C SER A 145 -1.49 -7.90 9.32
N THR A 146 -2.79 -7.77 9.07
CA THR A 146 -3.71 -6.93 9.87
C THR A 146 -3.64 -7.23 11.37
N ARG A 147 -3.57 -8.51 11.74
CA ARG A 147 -3.44 -8.93 13.14
C ARG A 147 -2.18 -8.35 13.80
N THR A 148 -1.04 -8.43 13.13
CA THR A 148 0.22 -7.89 13.65
C THR A 148 0.22 -6.36 13.64
N GLY A 149 -0.34 -5.72 12.62
CA GLY A 149 -0.48 -4.27 12.55
C GLY A 149 -1.27 -3.69 13.74
N LYS A 150 -2.36 -4.36 14.13
CA LYS A 150 -3.14 -3.97 15.33
C LYS A 150 -2.29 -4.06 16.62
N LEU A 151 -1.41 -5.05 16.74
CA LEU A 151 -0.48 -5.16 17.88
C LEU A 151 0.58 -4.05 17.85
N VAL A 152 1.20 -3.81 16.69
CA VAL A 152 2.17 -2.72 16.51
C VAL A 152 1.55 -1.37 16.86
N MET A 153 0.34 -1.10 16.41
CA MET A 153 -0.39 0.13 16.71
C MET A 153 -0.65 0.28 18.22
N LYS A 154 -1.00 -0.81 18.89
CA LYS A 154 -1.23 -0.80 20.34
C LYS A 154 0.05 -0.44 21.11
N GLU A 155 1.16 -1.10 20.80
CA GLU A 155 2.44 -0.84 21.46
C GLU A 155 2.96 0.59 21.16
N ALA A 156 2.81 1.06 19.91
CA ALA A 156 3.17 2.43 19.55
C ALA A 156 2.34 3.50 20.28
N ALA A 157 1.06 3.20 20.58
CA ALA A 157 0.19 4.10 21.34
C ALA A 157 0.69 4.30 22.78
N GLU A 158 1.26 3.28 23.42
CA GLU A 158 1.86 3.38 24.77
C GLU A 158 3.08 4.33 24.79
N GLN A 159 3.78 4.45 23.65
CA GLN A 159 4.91 5.37 23.46
C GLN A 159 4.49 6.72 22.87
N LEU A 160 3.23 6.87 22.49
CA LEU A 160 2.68 8.06 21.80
C LEU A 160 3.45 8.42 20.51
N ILE A 161 3.96 7.42 19.80
CA ILE A 161 4.67 7.60 18.52
C ILE A 161 3.73 7.36 17.33
N PRO A 162 3.91 8.08 16.20
CA PRO A 162 3.13 7.85 15.00
C PRO A 162 3.42 6.49 14.37
N VAL A 163 2.40 5.94 13.71
CA VAL A 163 2.50 4.71 12.92
C VAL A 163 2.00 4.94 11.50
N SER A 164 2.58 4.20 10.54
CA SER A 164 2.03 4.00 9.20
C SER A 164 1.95 2.50 8.98
N LEU A 165 0.76 2.01 8.65
CA LEU A 165 0.47 0.58 8.57
C LEU A 165 0.00 0.24 7.15
N GLU A 166 0.73 -0.64 6.48
CA GLU A 166 0.36 -1.24 5.21
C GLU A 166 0.05 -2.71 5.48
N LEU A 167 -1.20 -3.09 5.34
CA LEU A 167 -1.70 -4.37 5.83
C LEU A 167 -2.23 -5.23 4.67
N GLY A 168 -2.99 -6.26 4.99
CA GLY A 168 -3.58 -7.15 4.00
C GLY A 168 -4.63 -6.50 3.11
N GLY A 169 -4.95 -7.17 2.03
CA GLY A 169 -5.97 -6.76 1.07
C GLY A 169 -6.87 -7.93 0.65
N LYS A 170 -7.94 -7.61 -0.03
CA LYS A 170 -8.82 -8.56 -0.75
C LYS A 170 -9.32 -7.87 -2.00
N ASP A 171 -8.36 -7.45 -2.83
CA ASP A 171 -8.62 -6.54 -3.93
C ASP A 171 -9.62 -7.13 -4.94
N ALA A 172 -10.58 -6.30 -5.30
CA ALA A 172 -11.66 -6.66 -6.20
C ALA A 172 -11.38 -6.15 -7.62
N ALA A 173 -11.68 -6.96 -8.63
CA ALA A 173 -11.77 -6.52 -10.01
C ALA A 173 -13.21 -6.62 -10.50
N ILE A 174 -13.68 -5.60 -11.24
CA ILE A 174 -15.00 -5.56 -11.86
C ILE A 174 -14.80 -5.56 -13.37
N VAL A 175 -15.39 -6.54 -14.05
CA VAL A 175 -15.37 -6.68 -15.51
C VAL A 175 -16.77 -6.37 -16.04
N CYS A 176 -16.93 -5.19 -16.67
CA CYS A 176 -18.18 -4.75 -17.25
C CYS A 176 -18.45 -5.45 -18.58
N ALA A 177 -19.72 -5.48 -19.01
CA ALA A 177 -20.17 -6.13 -20.25
C ALA A 177 -19.50 -5.56 -21.51
N ASP A 178 -19.08 -4.31 -21.50
CA ASP A 178 -18.41 -3.62 -22.59
C ASP A 178 -16.87 -3.73 -22.55
N ALA A 179 -16.29 -4.42 -21.55
CA ALA A 179 -14.85 -4.54 -21.36
C ALA A 179 -14.17 -5.19 -22.58
N ASP A 180 -12.90 -4.84 -22.77
CA ASP A 180 -11.99 -5.63 -23.59
C ASP A 180 -11.58 -6.88 -22.80
N LEU A 181 -12.21 -8.01 -23.13
CA LEU A 181 -12.06 -9.26 -22.38
C LEU A 181 -10.66 -9.85 -22.49
N ASP A 182 -9.98 -9.68 -23.63
CA ASP A 182 -8.61 -10.14 -23.79
C ASP A 182 -7.65 -9.36 -22.88
N ARG A 183 -7.80 -8.04 -22.86
CA ARG A 183 -7.04 -7.16 -21.94
C ARG A 183 -7.34 -7.51 -20.50
N ALA A 184 -8.61 -7.64 -20.13
CA ALA A 184 -9.04 -7.93 -18.78
C ALA A 184 -8.51 -9.30 -18.30
N ALA A 185 -8.65 -10.35 -19.10
CA ALA A 185 -8.17 -11.68 -18.76
C ALA A 185 -6.64 -11.71 -18.58
N ASN A 186 -5.88 -11.16 -19.54
CA ASN A 186 -4.42 -11.09 -19.43
C ASN A 186 -3.96 -10.34 -18.18
N THR A 187 -4.57 -9.20 -17.90
CA THR A 187 -4.21 -8.36 -16.74
C THR A 187 -4.56 -9.08 -15.43
N LEU A 188 -5.75 -9.63 -15.33
CA LEU A 188 -6.22 -10.25 -14.09
C LEU A 188 -5.49 -11.57 -13.79
N VAL A 189 -5.18 -12.38 -14.81
CA VAL A 189 -4.33 -13.57 -14.64
C VAL A 189 -2.92 -13.17 -14.19
N TYR A 190 -2.31 -12.19 -14.85
CA TYR A 190 -0.97 -11.74 -14.48
C TYR A 190 -0.92 -11.26 -13.03
N TYR A 191 -1.79 -10.34 -12.63
CA TYR A 191 -1.73 -9.72 -11.29
C TYR A 191 -2.36 -10.57 -10.16
N SER A 192 -3.04 -11.65 -10.47
CA SER A 192 -3.44 -12.65 -9.46
C SER A 192 -2.36 -13.72 -9.25
N MET A 193 -1.52 -14.00 -10.26
CA MET A 193 -0.49 -15.04 -10.21
C MET A 193 0.93 -14.50 -9.99
N PHE A 194 1.13 -13.19 -10.16
CA PHE A 194 2.38 -12.51 -9.93
C PHE A 194 2.92 -12.76 -8.52
N ASN A 195 4.20 -13.12 -8.39
CA ASN A 195 4.80 -13.55 -7.12
C ASN A 195 4.02 -14.72 -6.46
N CYS A 196 3.46 -15.61 -7.27
CA CYS A 196 2.61 -16.71 -6.78
C CYS A 196 1.40 -16.21 -5.95
N GLY A 197 0.82 -15.05 -6.31
CA GLY A 197 -0.28 -14.41 -5.59
C GLY A 197 0.07 -13.83 -4.22
N GLN A 198 1.34 -13.85 -3.82
CA GLN A 198 1.79 -13.37 -2.50
C GLN A 198 2.00 -11.85 -2.49
N THR A 199 0.94 -11.12 -2.83
CA THR A 199 0.95 -9.65 -2.99
C THR A 199 -0.29 -9.06 -2.32
N CYS A 200 -0.11 -8.07 -1.44
CA CYS A 200 -1.21 -7.45 -0.70
C CYS A 200 -2.27 -6.78 -1.60
N ILE A 201 -1.87 -6.32 -2.78
CA ILE A 201 -2.72 -5.76 -3.83
C ILE A 201 -2.98 -6.76 -4.97
N SER A 202 -2.76 -8.06 -4.74
CA SER A 202 -3.15 -9.11 -5.70
C SER A 202 -4.65 -9.07 -5.97
N VAL A 203 -5.04 -9.30 -7.22
CA VAL A 203 -6.47 -9.46 -7.53
C VAL A 203 -6.94 -10.78 -6.92
N GLU A 204 -7.73 -10.70 -5.88
CA GLU A 204 -8.20 -11.85 -5.11
C GLU A 204 -9.70 -12.14 -5.25
N ARG A 205 -10.46 -11.25 -5.94
CA ARG A 205 -11.88 -11.41 -6.23
C ARG A 205 -12.21 -10.77 -7.57
N VAL A 206 -12.83 -11.52 -8.49
CA VAL A 206 -13.27 -10.97 -9.77
C VAL A 206 -14.78 -11.06 -9.87
N TYR A 207 -15.43 -9.94 -10.14
CA TYR A 207 -16.85 -9.80 -10.38
C TYR A 207 -17.08 -9.52 -11.87
N VAL A 208 -17.76 -10.42 -12.56
CA VAL A 208 -17.95 -10.33 -14.02
C VAL A 208 -19.43 -10.21 -14.34
N GLU A 209 -19.82 -9.17 -15.10
CA GLU A 209 -21.20 -9.00 -15.55
C GLU A 209 -21.66 -10.22 -16.38
N GLU A 210 -22.86 -10.70 -16.13
CA GLU A 210 -23.43 -11.95 -16.68
C GLU A 210 -23.28 -12.06 -18.19
N ALA A 211 -23.46 -10.96 -18.89
CA ALA A 211 -23.43 -10.92 -20.36
C ALA A 211 -22.08 -11.37 -20.98
N VAL A 212 -20.98 -11.29 -20.22
CA VAL A 212 -19.63 -11.63 -20.70
C VAL A 212 -18.95 -12.73 -19.87
N TYR A 213 -19.64 -13.22 -18.85
CA TYR A 213 -19.07 -14.13 -17.85
C TYR A 213 -18.48 -15.40 -18.46
N ASP A 214 -19.25 -16.14 -19.24
CA ASP A 214 -18.83 -17.45 -19.74
C ASP A 214 -17.58 -17.32 -20.64
N ARG A 215 -17.58 -16.31 -21.53
CA ARG A 215 -16.45 -16.03 -22.40
C ARG A 215 -15.22 -15.57 -21.63
N PHE A 216 -15.38 -14.74 -20.61
CA PHE A 216 -14.28 -14.31 -19.75
C PHE A 216 -13.67 -15.48 -18.98
N VAL A 217 -14.49 -16.33 -18.38
CA VAL A 217 -14.06 -17.54 -17.65
C VAL A 217 -13.28 -18.50 -18.57
N GLU A 218 -13.73 -18.69 -19.81
CA GLU A 218 -13.01 -19.50 -20.80
C GLU A 218 -11.59 -18.96 -21.04
N PHE A 219 -11.46 -17.66 -21.34
CA PHE A 219 -10.16 -17.01 -21.58
C PHE A 219 -9.21 -17.14 -20.37
N VAL A 220 -9.70 -16.81 -19.19
CA VAL A 220 -8.90 -16.90 -17.97
C VAL A 220 -8.45 -18.34 -17.69
N SER A 221 -9.36 -19.31 -17.85
CA SER A 221 -9.06 -20.70 -17.57
C SER A 221 -8.03 -21.29 -18.54
N GLU A 222 -8.09 -20.90 -19.81
CA GLU A 222 -7.11 -21.30 -20.83
C GLU A 222 -5.72 -20.73 -20.52
N GLN A 223 -5.66 -19.44 -20.20
CA GLN A 223 -4.40 -18.78 -19.84
C GLN A 223 -3.77 -19.39 -18.60
N VAL A 224 -4.55 -19.60 -17.52
CA VAL A 224 -4.03 -20.17 -16.26
C VAL A 224 -3.50 -21.59 -16.47
N ARG A 225 -4.16 -22.41 -17.31
CA ARG A 225 -3.66 -23.76 -17.66
C ARG A 225 -2.35 -23.74 -18.44
N SER A 226 -2.05 -22.66 -19.14
CA SER A 226 -0.81 -22.51 -19.90
C SER A 226 0.38 -22.05 -19.08
N LEU A 227 0.16 -21.59 -17.84
CA LEU A 227 1.23 -21.10 -16.97
C LEU A 227 2.16 -22.23 -16.51
N ARG A 228 3.45 -21.93 -16.53
CA ARG A 228 4.51 -22.87 -16.16
C ARG A 228 4.97 -22.58 -14.73
N ASN A 229 4.68 -23.49 -13.82
CA ASN A 229 5.28 -23.43 -12.48
C ASN A 229 6.73 -23.84 -12.55
N GLY A 230 7.63 -23.07 -11.90
CA GLY A 230 9.04 -23.42 -11.91
C GLY A 230 9.96 -22.41 -11.25
N TYR A 231 11.22 -22.84 -11.13
CA TYR A 231 12.32 -22.01 -10.65
C TYR A 231 13.54 -22.29 -11.53
N GLY A 232 14.02 -21.30 -12.27
CA GLY A 232 15.09 -21.52 -13.23
C GLY A 232 15.70 -20.22 -13.80
N ALA A 233 16.26 -20.33 -14.99
CA ALA A 233 16.78 -19.18 -15.74
C ALA A 233 15.65 -18.25 -16.20
N ALA A 234 16.00 -17.06 -16.68
CA ALA A 234 15.05 -16.14 -17.28
C ALA A 234 14.23 -16.82 -18.39
N GLY A 235 12.92 -16.59 -18.42
CA GLY A 235 11.98 -17.16 -19.38
C GLY A 235 11.65 -18.64 -19.18
N SER A 236 12.13 -19.30 -18.12
CA SER A 236 11.90 -20.73 -17.90
C SER A 236 10.62 -21.06 -17.13
N ALA A 237 10.05 -20.10 -16.41
CA ALA A 237 8.86 -20.27 -15.59
C ALA A 237 8.07 -18.97 -15.50
N ASP A 238 6.76 -19.09 -15.30
CA ASP A 238 5.82 -17.98 -15.20
C ASP A 238 5.43 -17.73 -13.73
N VAL A 239 5.28 -18.77 -12.93
CA VAL A 239 4.90 -18.70 -11.52
C VAL A 239 5.93 -19.44 -10.66
N GLY A 240 6.50 -18.73 -9.68
CA GLY A 240 7.48 -19.26 -8.75
C GLY A 240 6.87 -20.07 -7.60
N SER A 241 7.72 -20.51 -6.66
CA SER A 241 7.25 -21.18 -5.45
C SER A 241 6.70 -20.19 -4.43
N MET A 242 5.91 -20.71 -3.51
CA MET A 242 5.53 -19.97 -2.31
C MET A 242 6.71 -19.83 -1.35
N THR A 243 6.82 -18.67 -0.73
CA THR A 243 7.95 -18.33 0.15
C THR A 243 7.78 -18.93 1.54
N PHE A 244 6.57 -18.90 2.08
CA PHE A 244 6.27 -19.22 3.47
C PHE A 244 5.45 -20.51 3.58
N PRO A 245 6.01 -21.60 4.15
CA PRO A 245 5.33 -22.89 4.17
C PRO A 245 3.90 -22.89 4.74
N PRO A 246 3.61 -22.23 5.88
CA PRO A 246 2.26 -22.16 6.43
C PRO A 246 1.24 -21.50 5.49
N GLN A 247 1.69 -20.65 4.56
CA GLN A 247 0.80 -19.98 3.62
C GLN A 247 0.22 -20.96 2.60
N VAL A 248 0.95 -22.03 2.26
CA VAL A 248 0.43 -23.11 1.38
C VAL A 248 -0.76 -23.81 2.02
N ASP A 249 -0.71 -24.02 3.34
CA ASP A 249 -1.82 -24.64 4.10
C ASP A 249 -3.06 -23.75 4.08
N ILE A 250 -2.88 -22.43 4.18
CA ILE A 250 -3.97 -21.44 4.07
C ILE A 250 -4.60 -21.50 2.68
N VAL A 251 -3.81 -21.45 1.62
CA VAL A 251 -4.30 -21.54 0.23
C VAL A 251 -5.09 -22.84 0.02
N GLU A 252 -4.53 -23.97 0.42
CA GLU A 252 -5.19 -25.27 0.29
C GLU A 252 -6.52 -25.29 1.06
N SER A 253 -6.55 -24.76 2.27
CA SER A 253 -7.78 -24.71 3.09
C SER A 253 -8.87 -23.84 2.44
N HIS A 254 -8.51 -22.70 1.83
CA HIS A 254 -9.48 -21.84 1.14
C HIS A 254 -10.04 -22.50 -0.12
N VAL A 255 -9.21 -23.24 -0.87
CA VAL A 255 -9.65 -23.98 -2.05
C VAL A 255 -10.57 -25.14 -1.65
N GLU A 256 -10.25 -25.90 -0.59
CA GLU A 256 -11.08 -26.99 -0.12
C GLU A 256 -12.40 -26.50 0.50
N ASP A 257 -12.41 -25.38 1.23
CA ASP A 257 -13.63 -24.73 1.71
C ASP A 257 -14.55 -24.34 0.54
N ALA A 258 -13.99 -23.71 -0.51
CA ALA A 258 -14.75 -23.34 -1.69
C ALA A 258 -15.38 -24.55 -2.39
N LYS A 259 -14.61 -25.64 -2.57
CA LYS A 259 -15.11 -26.91 -3.13
C LYS A 259 -16.24 -27.48 -2.31
N ALA A 260 -16.06 -27.56 -0.98
CA ALA A 260 -17.07 -28.09 -0.07
C ALA A 260 -18.38 -27.30 -0.12
N LYS A 261 -18.31 -26.01 -0.44
CA LYS A 261 -19.45 -25.10 -0.61
C LYS A 261 -19.99 -25.02 -2.03
N GLY A 262 -19.48 -25.84 -2.96
CA GLY A 262 -20.02 -25.99 -4.31
C GLY A 262 -19.27 -25.24 -5.41
N ALA A 263 -18.16 -24.58 -5.14
CA ALA A 263 -17.32 -23.98 -6.16
C ALA A 263 -16.71 -25.06 -7.07
N LYS A 264 -16.52 -24.68 -8.34
CA LYS A 264 -15.85 -25.53 -9.34
C LYS A 264 -14.43 -25.03 -9.58
N ILE A 265 -13.48 -25.96 -9.65
CA ILE A 265 -12.09 -25.68 -10.04
C ILE A 265 -11.97 -25.93 -11.53
N LEU A 266 -11.61 -24.91 -12.31
CA LEU A 266 -11.42 -25.01 -13.76
C LEU A 266 -9.95 -25.20 -14.15
N ALA A 267 -9.01 -24.79 -13.28
CA ALA A 267 -7.58 -25.00 -13.44
C ALA A 267 -6.94 -25.13 -12.06
N GLY A 268 -5.88 -25.92 -11.94
CA GLY A 268 -5.09 -26.07 -10.71
C GLY A 268 -5.82 -26.72 -9.55
N GLY A 269 -5.72 -26.12 -8.37
CA GLY A 269 -6.42 -26.50 -7.17
C GLY A 269 -5.68 -27.49 -6.27
N LYS A 270 -4.39 -27.73 -6.50
CA LYS A 270 -3.61 -28.73 -5.77
C LYS A 270 -2.24 -28.21 -5.36
N ARG A 271 -1.81 -28.68 -4.19
CA ARG A 271 -0.42 -28.57 -3.77
C ARG A 271 0.42 -29.52 -4.62
N VAL A 272 1.54 -29.02 -5.16
CA VAL A 272 2.52 -29.84 -5.85
C VAL A 272 3.48 -30.40 -4.81
N LYS A 273 3.60 -31.74 -4.76
CA LYS A 273 4.38 -32.47 -3.75
C LYS A 273 5.78 -32.85 -4.20
N GLU A 274 6.09 -32.63 -5.48
CA GLU A 274 7.36 -33.03 -6.08
C GLU A 274 8.34 -31.85 -6.16
N GLY A 275 9.64 -32.15 -5.97
CA GLY A 275 10.71 -31.17 -6.05
C GLY A 275 11.05 -30.46 -4.74
N LYS A 276 11.96 -29.46 -4.84
CA LYS A 276 12.33 -28.59 -3.71
C LYS A 276 11.45 -27.35 -3.72
N GLY A 277 11.06 -26.86 -2.54
CA GLY A 277 10.22 -25.68 -2.36
C GLY A 277 8.76 -26.02 -2.05
N TYR A 278 7.95 -24.98 -1.96
CA TYR A 278 6.54 -25.06 -1.59
C TYR A 278 5.70 -24.56 -2.77
N TRP A 279 4.94 -25.46 -3.38
CA TRP A 279 4.27 -25.18 -4.65
C TRP A 279 2.78 -25.38 -4.52
N PHE A 280 2.02 -24.47 -5.10
CA PHE A 280 0.59 -24.60 -5.35
C PHE A 280 0.30 -24.26 -6.81
N GLU A 281 -0.58 -25.01 -7.45
CA GLU A 281 -0.93 -24.77 -8.85
C GLU A 281 -1.70 -23.47 -9.00
N PRO A 282 -1.42 -22.64 -10.03
CA PRO A 282 -2.30 -21.54 -10.41
C PRO A 282 -3.73 -22.01 -10.57
N THR A 283 -4.66 -21.41 -9.83
CA THR A 283 -5.99 -21.95 -9.60
C THR A 283 -7.09 -20.99 -10.00
N VAL A 284 -8.04 -21.46 -10.78
CA VAL A 284 -9.29 -20.74 -11.14
C VAL A 284 -10.47 -21.38 -10.45
N LEU A 285 -11.21 -20.58 -9.69
CA LEU A 285 -12.44 -20.98 -8.96
C LEU A 285 -13.64 -20.22 -9.56
N VAL A 286 -14.70 -20.95 -9.88
CA VAL A 286 -15.97 -20.39 -10.35
C VAL A 286 -17.13 -20.91 -9.51
N ASP A 287 -18.33 -20.37 -9.72
CA ASP A 287 -19.51 -20.62 -8.89
C ASP A 287 -19.24 -20.30 -7.39
N VAL A 288 -18.42 -19.28 -7.16
CA VAL A 288 -18.07 -18.79 -5.82
C VAL A 288 -19.10 -17.77 -5.30
N ASN A 289 -19.19 -17.67 -3.97
CA ASN A 289 -20.04 -16.69 -3.30
C ASN A 289 -19.39 -16.20 -1.99
N HIS A 290 -19.95 -15.16 -1.36
CA HIS A 290 -19.40 -14.52 -0.16
C HIS A 290 -19.49 -15.38 1.13
N GLU A 291 -20.05 -16.58 1.08
CA GLU A 291 -19.99 -17.54 2.20
C GLU A 291 -18.69 -18.34 2.18
N MET A 292 -17.96 -18.32 1.08
CA MET A 292 -16.70 -19.03 0.88
C MET A 292 -15.52 -18.20 1.42
N THR A 293 -14.59 -18.85 2.12
CA THR A 293 -13.41 -18.22 2.71
C THR A 293 -12.57 -17.50 1.66
N CYS A 294 -12.40 -18.09 0.48
CA CYS A 294 -11.65 -17.48 -0.65
C CYS A 294 -12.25 -16.17 -1.18
N MET A 295 -13.48 -15.81 -0.81
CA MET A 295 -14.11 -14.54 -1.19
C MET A 295 -14.08 -13.50 -0.06
N ARG A 296 -13.76 -13.88 1.16
CA ARG A 296 -13.79 -13.03 2.35
C ARG A 296 -12.41 -12.73 2.93
N ASP A 297 -11.62 -13.78 3.10
CA ASP A 297 -10.33 -13.72 3.77
C ASP A 297 -9.20 -13.63 2.73
N GLU A 298 -8.15 -12.90 3.04
CA GLU A 298 -6.96 -12.81 2.20
C GLU A 298 -6.34 -14.19 2.00
N THR A 299 -6.25 -14.64 0.75
CA THR A 299 -5.70 -15.96 0.41
C THR A 299 -4.19 -15.93 0.30
N PHE A 300 -3.65 -14.84 -0.26
CA PHE A 300 -2.21 -14.61 -0.43
C PHE A 300 -1.49 -15.77 -1.13
N GLY A 301 -2.08 -16.23 -2.21
CA GLY A 301 -1.63 -17.38 -3.00
C GLY A 301 -2.20 -17.36 -4.42
N PRO A 302 -1.79 -18.29 -5.30
CA PRO A 302 -2.07 -18.26 -6.73
C PRO A 302 -3.50 -18.72 -7.03
N THR A 303 -4.50 -17.99 -6.56
CA THR A 303 -5.92 -18.31 -6.76
C THR A 303 -6.67 -17.13 -7.35
N LEU A 304 -7.58 -17.40 -8.27
CA LEU A 304 -8.44 -16.41 -8.91
C LEU A 304 -9.90 -16.87 -8.84
N PRO A 305 -10.63 -16.49 -7.78
CA PRO A 305 -12.07 -16.73 -7.70
C PRO A 305 -12.83 -15.71 -8.56
N ILE A 306 -13.75 -16.22 -9.40
CA ILE A 306 -14.54 -15.45 -10.35
C ILE A 306 -16.02 -15.64 -10.07
N MET A 307 -16.69 -14.54 -9.71
CA MET A 307 -18.10 -14.51 -9.39
C MET A 307 -18.91 -13.82 -10.49
N LYS A 308 -19.99 -14.46 -10.94
CA LYS A 308 -20.97 -13.86 -11.84
C LYS A 308 -21.81 -12.84 -11.09
N VAL A 309 -22.02 -11.67 -11.67
CA VAL A 309 -22.91 -10.63 -11.18
C VAL A 309 -23.87 -10.16 -12.29
N ARG A 310 -25.02 -9.62 -11.90
CA ARG A 310 -26.01 -9.12 -12.88
C ARG A 310 -25.51 -7.86 -13.60
N ASP A 311 -24.92 -6.96 -12.86
CA ASP A 311 -24.54 -5.62 -13.30
C ASP A 311 -23.46 -5.00 -12.40
N ALA A 312 -22.98 -3.83 -12.77
CA ALA A 312 -21.99 -3.08 -12.02
C ALA A 312 -22.47 -2.68 -10.61
N GLU A 313 -23.76 -2.46 -10.40
CA GLU A 313 -24.32 -2.10 -9.09
C GLU A 313 -24.16 -3.25 -8.07
N GLU A 314 -24.42 -4.45 -8.51
CA GLU A 314 -24.18 -5.64 -7.70
C GLU A 314 -22.69 -5.83 -7.43
N ALA A 315 -21.84 -5.64 -8.45
CA ALA A 315 -20.39 -5.74 -8.30
C ALA A 315 -19.84 -4.75 -7.25
N ILE A 316 -20.26 -3.48 -7.30
CA ILE A 316 -19.88 -2.44 -6.34
C ILE A 316 -20.29 -2.84 -4.92
N ARG A 317 -21.52 -3.28 -4.74
CA ARG A 317 -22.02 -3.68 -3.42
C ARG A 317 -21.19 -4.85 -2.84
N LEU A 318 -20.90 -5.86 -3.66
CA LEU A 318 -20.12 -7.02 -3.26
C LEU A 318 -18.64 -6.69 -3.06
N ALA A 319 -18.06 -5.83 -3.88
CA ALA A 319 -16.68 -5.38 -3.71
C ALA A 319 -16.49 -4.65 -2.38
N ASN A 320 -17.45 -3.79 -1.99
CA ASN A 320 -17.43 -3.05 -0.74
C ASN A 320 -17.77 -3.90 0.50
N ASP A 321 -18.42 -5.06 0.32
CA ASP A 321 -18.69 -6.04 1.39
C ASP A 321 -17.42 -6.80 1.77
N SER A 322 -16.48 -6.06 2.35
CA SER A 322 -15.19 -6.56 2.81
C SER A 322 -14.65 -5.70 3.96
N PRO A 323 -13.98 -6.30 4.95
CA PRO A 323 -13.23 -5.55 5.96
C PRO A 323 -12.01 -4.86 5.37
N TYR A 324 -11.52 -5.29 4.21
CA TYR A 324 -10.38 -4.74 3.51
C TYR A 324 -10.78 -3.60 2.55
N GLY A 325 -9.80 -2.77 2.20
CA GLY A 325 -9.97 -1.69 1.24
C GLY A 325 -8.62 -1.17 0.75
N LEU A 326 -7.79 -2.06 0.14
CA LEU A 326 -6.47 -1.67 -0.34
C LEU A 326 -6.53 -1.15 -1.77
N GLY A 327 -6.93 -1.98 -2.71
CA GLY A 327 -7.06 -1.60 -4.11
C GLY A 327 -8.30 -2.23 -4.79
N ALA A 328 -8.61 -1.70 -5.97
CA ALA A 328 -9.60 -2.26 -6.87
C ALA A 328 -9.28 -1.95 -8.34
N SER A 329 -9.83 -2.75 -9.24
CA SER A 329 -9.65 -2.62 -10.68
C SER A 329 -10.98 -2.65 -11.40
N ILE A 330 -11.16 -1.83 -12.44
CA ILE A 330 -12.37 -1.79 -13.25
C ILE A 330 -12.01 -1.91 -14.72
N PHE A 331 -12.68 -2.79 -15.44
CA PHE A 331 -12.50 -3.00 -16.86
C PHE A 331 -13.78 -2.62 -17.62
N SER A 332 -13.68 -1.59 -18.45
CA SER A 332 -14.74 -1.07 -19.31
C SER A 332 -14.11 -0.28 -20.45
N LYS A 333 -14.74 -0.29 -21.64
CA LYS A 333 -14.37 0.63 -22.72
C LYS A 333 -14.86 2.06 -22.47
N ASP A 334 -15.91 2.20 -21.67
CA ASP A 334 -16.39 3.49 -21.19
C ASP A 334 -15.59 3.91 -19.95
N ILE A 335 -14.59 4.79 -20.16
CA ILE A 335 -13.68 5.26 -19.11
C ILE A 335 -14.40 6.10 -18.06
N GLU A 336 -15.42 6.89 -18.47
CA GLU A 336 -16.18 7.73 -17.54
C GLU A 336 -17.03 6.85 -16.60
N LYS A 337 -17.67 5.82 -17.14
CA LYS A 337 -18.37 4.79 -16.36
C LYS A 337 -17.42 4.08 -15.40
N ALA A 338 -16.23 3.70 -15.86
CA ALA A 338 -15.25 3.04 -15.02
C ALA A 338 -14.75 3.94 -13.87
N ASP A 339 -14.49 5.23 -14.12
CA ASP A 339 -14.12 6.20 -13.09
C ASP A 339 -15.25 6.40 -12.08
N GLU A 340 -16.51 6.48 -12.53
CA GLU A 340 -17.69 6.60 -11.66
C GLU A 340 -17.86 5.36 -10.76
N ILE A 341 -17.66 4.16 -11.30
CA ILE A 341 -17.63 2.94 -10.49
C ILE A 341 -16.51 3.04 -9.44
N GLY A 342 -15.31 3.45 -9.85
CA GLY A 342 -14.15 3.59 -8.98
C GLY A 342 -14.39 4.53 -7.80
N ARG A 343 -15.08 5.66 -8.02
CA ARG A 343 -15.46 6.63 -6.96
C ARG A 343 -16.34 6.04 -5.86
N ARG A 344 -17.02 4.95 -6.15
CA ARG A 344 -17.98 4.30 -5.25
C ARG A 344 -17.40 3.11 -4.52
N LEU A 345 -16.13 2.77 -4.79
CA LEU A 345 -15.42 1.70 -4.10
C LEU A 345 -14.68 2.22 -2.86
N ASP A 346 -14.85 1.53 -1.75
CA ASP A 346 -14.23 1.86 -0.45
C ASP A 346 -12.80 1.33 -0.37
N VAL A 347 -11.92 1.82 -1.24
CA VAL A 347 -10.52 1.41 -1.35
C VAL A 347 -9.57 2.59 -1.42
N GLY A 348 -8.31 2.38 -1.10
CA GLY A 348 -7.29 3.42 -1.15
C GLY A 348 -6.75 3.70 -2.56
N ALA A 349 -6.85 2.74 -3.48
CA ALA A 349 -6.34 2.88 -4.84
C ALA A 349 -7.26 2.20 -5.87
N VAL A 350 -7.38 2.82 -7.05
CA VAL A 350 -8.21 2.31 -8.15
C VAL A 350 -7.40 2.31 -9.44
N CYS A 351 -7.49 1.21 -10.20
CA CYS A 351 -7.00 1.11 -11.57
C CYS A 351 -8.17 0.97 -12.57
N VAL A 352 -8.11 1.67 -13.69
CA VAL A 352 -9.06 1.52 -14.80
C VAL A 352 -8.33 0.85 -15.97
N ASN A 353 -8.88 -0.27 -16.45
CA ASN A 353 -8.31 -1.12 -17.50
C ASN A 353 -6.88 -1.60 -17.24
N ASP A 354 -6.53 -1.67 -15.97
CA ASP A 354 -5.29 -2.24 -15.45
C ASP A 354 -5.51 -2.72 -14.02
N ALA A 355 -4.49 -3.32 -13.39
CA ALA A 355 -4.50 -3.70 -12.00
C ALA A 355 -3.11 -3.50 -11.40
N LEU A 356 -2.99 -3.24 -10.10
CA LEU A 356 -1.74 -3.22 -9.32
C LEU A 356 -0.65 -2.24 -9.82
N ILE A 357 -0.61 -1.89 -11.11
CA ILE A 357 0.46 -1.07 -11.73
C ILE A 357 0.58 0.34 -11.11
N ASN A 358 -0.48 0.85 -10.51
CA ASN A 358 -0.48 2.11 -9.76
C ASN A 358 0.57 2.13 -8.63
N TYR A 359 1.00 0.96 -8.13
CA TYR A 359 2.10 0.86 -7.17
C TYR A 359 3.44 1.35 -7.75
N ALA A 360 3.65 1.23 -9.05
CA ALA A 360 4.84 1.73 -9.71
C ALA A 360 4.84 3.27 -9.88
N ALA A 361 3.70 3.92 -9.75
CA ALA A 361 3.56 5.37 -9.84
C ALA A 361 3.88 6.03 -8.49
N LEU A 362 5.16 6.31 -8.25
CA LEU A 362 5.64 6.89 -6.98
C LEU A 362 5.10 8.31 -6.70
N GLU A 363 4.48 8.95 -7.67
CA GLU A 363 3.79 10.24 -7.55
C GLU A 363 2.43 10.11 -6.87
N LEU A 364 1.76 8.95 -7.01
CA LEU A 364 0.44 8.70 -6.45
C LEU A 364 0.53 8.15 -5.03
N PRO A 365 -0.31 8.63 -4.10
CA PRO A 365 -0.38 8.02 -2.79
C PRO A 365 -0.85 6.56 -2.90
N MET A 366 -0.20 5.67 -2.18
CA MET A 366 -0.55 4.25 -2.09
C MET A 366 -0.76 3.88 -0.63
N GLY A 367 -1.90 3.31 -0.30
CA GLY A 367 -2.26 2.87 1.05
C GLY A 367 -3.70 2.43 1.12
N GLY A 368 -4.04 1.63 2.12
CA GLY A 368 -5.37 1.09 2.33
C GLY A 368 -6.24 1.92 3.27
N VAL A 369 -7.53 1.67 3.17
CA VAL A 369 -8.55 2.09 4.14
C VAL A 369 -9.10 0.86 4.87
N LYS A 370 -10.01 1.05 5.82
CA LYS A 370 -10.57 -0.05 6.65
C LYS A 370 -9.44 -0.84 7.34
N GLU A 371 -9.48 -2.17 7.28
CA GLU A 371 -8.46 -3.03 7.88
C GLU A 371 -7.20 -3.23 7.03
N SER A 372 -7.13 -2.59 5.85
CA SER A 372 -5.96 -2.64 4.97
C SER A 372 -4.86 -1.64 5.34
N GLY A 373 -5.11 -0.71 6.24
CA GLY A 373 -4.02 0.12 6.72
C GLY A 373 -4.40 1.48 7.30
N LEU A 374 -3.35 2.20 7.67
CA LEU A 374 -3.40 3.57 8.20
C LEU A 374 -2.24 4.37 7.63
N GLY A 375 -2.53 5.51 7.02
CA GLY A 375 -1.54 6.28 6.31
C GLY A 375 -1.35 5.79 4.87
N HIS A 376 -0.27 6.21 4.25
CA HIS A 376 0.06 5.83 2.87
C HIS A 376 1.55 6.02 2.60
N ARG A 377 2.07 5.31 1.61
CA ARG A 377 3.39 5.53 1.00
C ARG A 377 3.23 6.31 -0.30
N HIS A 378 4.33 6.70 -0.92
CA HIS A 378 4.40 7.43 -2.18
C HIS A 378 3.83 8.86 -2.12
N GLY A 379 4.09 9.61 -3.18
CA GLY A 379 3.68 11.01 -3.29
C GLY A 379 4.24 11.91 -2.18
N ARG A 380 3.75 13.13 -2.16
CA ARG A 380 4.16 14.14 -1.17
C ARG A 380 3.86 13.72 0.28
N GLY A 381 2.72 13.07 0.50
CA GLY A 381 2.32 12.58 1.81
C GLY A 381 3.20 11.44 2.30
N GLY A 382 3.64 10.56 1.40
CA GLY A 382 4.48 9.40 1.70
C GLY A 382 5.85 9.74 2.29
N ILE A 383 6.45 10.88 1.91
CA ILE A 383 7.68 11.35 2.56
C ILE A 383 7.39 12.20 3.80
N ARG A 384 6.34 13.03 3.76
CA ARG A 384 6.01 13.94 4.87
C ARG A 384 5.57 13.23 6.15
N LYS A 385 5.10 11.99 6.07
CA LYS A 385 4.79 11.19 7.25
C LYS A 385 6.00 10.94 8.15
N PHE A 386 7.20 10.99 7.59
CA PHE A 386 8.49 10.87 8.31
C PHE A 386 8.98 12.21 8.87
N CYS A 387 8.14 13.23 8.86
CA CYS A 387 8.49 14.56 9.33
C CYS A 387 7.51 15.08 10.37
N GLN A 388 8.04 15.84 11.32
CA GLN A 388 7.25 16.70 12.19
C GLN A 388 6.90 17.99 11.47
N GLN A 389 5.62 18.30 11.38
CA GLN A 389 5.14 19.57 10.85
C GLN A 389 5.29 20.68 11.89
N GLN A 390 6.03 21.75 11.56
CA GLN A 390 6.19 22.91 12.40
C GLN A 390 5.54 24.14 11.77
N SER A 391 4.56 24.75 12.45
CA SER A 391 4.01 26.03 12.07
C SER A 391 4.91 27.17 12.57
N VAL A 392 5.14 28.16 11.70
CA VAL A 392 5.99 29.33 11.99
C VAL A 392 5.25 30.61 11.64
N LEU A 393 5.12 31.50 12.62
CA LEU A 393 4.59 32.84 12.43
C LEU A 393 5.67 33.86 12.73
N ILE A 394 5.95 34.78 11.80
CA ILE A 394 6.97 35.81 11.93
C ILE A 394 6.29 37.18 11.85
N THR A 395 6.41 37.97 12.90
CA THR A 395 6.00 39.36 12.93
C THR A 395 7.22 40.21 12.54
N ARG A 396 7.24 40.74 11.29
CA ARG A 396 8.37 41.52 10.78
C ARG A 396 8.49 42.91 11.41
N PHE A 397 7.32 43.53 11.62
CA PHE A 397 7.23 44.87 12.20
C PHE A 397 6.39 44.76 13.47
N ALA A 398 7.07 44.40 14.57
CA ALA A 398 6.43 44.28 15.85
C ALA A 398 6.32 45.65 16.52
N MET A 399 5.10 46.07 16.84
CA MET A 399 4.88 47.20 17.71
C MET A 399 5.16 46.78 19.15
N SER A 400 5.74 47.70 19.96
CA SER A 400 5.94 47.44 21.39
C SER A 400 4.63 47.09 22.11
N LYS A 401 3.50 47.57 21.56
CA LYS A 401 2.16 47.30 22.09
C LYS A 401 1.13 47.22 20.98
N GLU A 402 0.63 46.01 20.73
CA GLU A 402 -0.45 45.76 19.77
C GLU A 402 -1.80 46.29 20.34
N PRO A 403 -2.78 46.70 19.48
CA PRO A 403 -4.08 47.24 19.93
C PRO A 403 -4.87 46.30 20.86
N HIS A 404 -4.65 45.01 20.75
CA HIS A 404 -5.33 43.98 21.56
C HIS A 404 -4.55 43.57 22.82
N PHE A 405 -3.39 44.19 23.12
CA PHE A 405 -2.65 43.91 24.35
C PHE A 405 -3.23 44.65 25.58
N TYR A 406 -2.86 44.15 26.73
CA TYR A 406 -3.29 44.77 28.01
C TYR A 406 -2.68 46.19 28.21
N PRO A 407 -3.34 47.06 29.01
CA PRO A 407 -4.65 46.86 29.66
C PRO A 407 -5.79 47.04 28.67
N TYR A 408 -6.93 46.34 28.89
CA TYR A 408 -8.14 46.59 28.17
C TYR A 408 -8.79 47.90 28.67
N THR A 409 -9.24 48.74 27.74
CA THR A 409 -10.00 49.94 28.05
C THR A 409 -11.29 49.96 27.23
N ALA A 410 -12.35 50.56 27.76
CA ALA A 410 -13.64 50.63 27.08
C ALA A 410 -13.53 51.22 25.67
N SER A 411 -12.69 52.25 25.47
CA SER A 411 -12.42 52.88 24.19
C SER A 411 -11.76 51.94 23.18
N ARG A 412 -10.75 51.15 23.61
CA ARG A 412 -10.08 50.14 22.76
C ARG A 412 -11.03 49.00 22.43
N THR A 413 -11.79 48.50 23.39
CA THR A 413 -12.80 47.44 23.13
C THR A 413 -13.83 47.89 22.10
N LYS A 414 -14.31 49.13 22.21
CA LYS A 414 -15.28 49.72 21.25
C LYS A 414 -14.65 49.86 19.85
N LEU A 415 -13.38 50.27 19.77
CA LEU A 415 -12.63 50.32 18.48
C LEU A 415 -12.48 48.95 17.86
N LEU A 416 -12.00 47.96 18.62
CA LEU A 416 -11.87 46.58 18.16
C LEU A 416 -13.21 46.01 17.68
N GLY A 417 -14.30 46.26 18.41
CA GLY A 417 -15.64 45.84 18.03
C GLY A 417 -16.08 46.43 16.67
N ARG A 418 -15.79 47.72 16.44
CA ARG A 418 -16.07 48.36 15.13
C ARG A 418 -15.24 47.77 14.00
N VAL A 419 -13.95 47.54 14.25
CA VAL A 419 -13.03 46.95 13.25
C VAL A 419 -13.48 45.54 12.89
N PHE A 420 -13.79 44.71 13.88
CA PHE A 420 -14.25 43.34 13.64
C PHE A 420 -15.63 43.30 13.00
N GLY A 421 -16.54 44.20 13.42
CA GLY A 421 -17.85 44.38 12.79
C GLY A 421 -17.73 44.76 11.31
N PHE A 422 -16.78 45.60 10.94
CA PHE A 422 -16.52 45.96 9.55
C PHE A 422 -15.89 44.78 8.76
N LEU A 423 -14.94 44.06 9.36
CA LEU A 423 -14.23 42.99 8.68
C LEU A 423 -15.07 41.70 8.52
N TYR A 424 -15.89 41.40 9.51
CA TYR A 424 -16.62 40.12 9.56
C TYR A 424 -18.16 40.28 9.56
N GLY A 425 -18.66 41.50 9.67
CA GLY A 425 -20.11 41.80 9.71
C GLY A 425 -20.78 41.80 8.32
N ARG A 426 -20.05 41.69 7.22
CA ARG A 426 -20.59 41.64 5.85
C ARG A 426 -21.03 40.22 5.51
N GLY A 427 -22.16 39.80 6.06
CA GLY A 427 -22.69 38.46 5.77
C GLY A 427 -24.04 38.15 6.41
N LYS A 428 -24.71 39.14 6.95
CA LYS A 428 -26.09 39.03 7.44
C LYS A 428 -26.93 40.17 6.85
N SER A 429 -27.30 40.01 5.61
CA SER A 429 -28.47 40.66 5.00
C SER A 429 -29.12 39.62 4.09
#